data_fd798d7291fbcaaba58c0e9161f8fa94
#
_entry.id   fd798d7291fbcaaba58c0e9161f8fa94
#
_cell.length_a   1.000
_cell.length_b   1.000
_cell.length_c   1.000
_cell.angle_alpha   90.00
_cell.angle_beta   90.00
_cell.angle_gamma   90.00
#
_symmetry.space_group_name_H-M   'P 1'
#
loop_
_entity.id
_entity.type
_entity.pdbx_description
1 polymer ?
#
loop_
_entity_poly.entity_id
_entity_poly.type
_entity_poly.pdbx_seq_one_letter_code
_entity_poly.pdbx_strand_id
1 'polypeptide(L)'
;KMEGYHCTVAGQTFVPDNKEMIEQAIKDWLDKGADMVFCTGGMSVDPDDLTPSAIRDTGCEIITYGTPVLPGAMFLLSYYTDGRPVLGLPGCVMHSKVTVFDLIFPRILAGEKITMADIAAFGHGGLCSNCAECHYPNCHFGK
;
A
#
# COMPACT_ATOMS: atom_id res chain seq x y z
N LYS A 1 7.61 -0.67 -10.96
CA LYS A 1 7.24 0.71 -10.51
C LYS A 1 8.31 1.28 -9.59
N MET A 2 8.77 0.55 -8.59
CA MET A 2 9.75 1.01 -7.58
C MET A 2 11.03 1.55 -8.21
N GLU A 3 11.59 0.82 -9.18
CA GLU A 3 12.81 1.22 -9.91
C GLU A 3 12.67 2.57 -10.62
N GLY A 4 11.46 2.89 -11.14
CA GLY A 4 11.16 4.18 -11.76
C GLY A 4 11.28 5.37 -10.80
N TYR A 5 11.26 5.12 -9.50
CA TYR A 5 11.47 6.11 -8.43
C TYR A 5 12.86 6.00 -7.78
N HIS A 6 13.79 5.28 -8.43
CA HIS A 6 15.14 5.00 -7.91
C HIS A 6 15.17 4.29 -6.54
N CYS A 7 14.10 3.55 -6.21
CA CYS A 7 14.05 2.74 -5.01
C CYS A 7 14.72 1.40 -5.23
N THR A 8 15.47 0.94 -4.24
CA THR A 8 16.08 -0.39 -4.23
C THR A 8 15.15 -1.37 -3.52
N VAL A 9 14.84 -2.49 -4.16
CA VAL A 9 14.16 -3.60 -3.50
C VAL A 9 15.18 -4.40 -2.72
N ALA A 10 15.16 -4.27 -1.39
CA ALA A 10 16.11 -4.93 -0.49
C ALA A 10 15.94 -6.46 -0.47
N GLY A 11 14.73 -6.95 -0.73
CA GLY A 11 14.45 -8.38 -0.84
C GLY A 11 12.96 -8.69 -0.77
N GLN A 12 12.65 -9.98 -0.72
CA GLN A 12 11.29 -10.49 -0.65
C GLN A 12 11.24 -11.74 0.22
N THR A 13 10.18 -11.91 0.97
CA THR A 13 9.90 -13.11 1.77
C THR A 13 8.51 -13.64 1.42
N PHE A 14 8.42 -14.92 1.14
CA PHE A 14 7.15 -15.62 0.97
C PHE A 14 6.78 -16.31 2.27
N VAL A 15 5.57 -16.07 2.73
CA VAL A 15 5.02 -16.70 3.94
C VAL A 15 3.66 -17.32 3.61
N PRO A 16 3.29 -18.43 4.27
CA PRO A 16 1.93 -18.98 4.16
C PRO A 16 0.93 -18.04 4.82
N ASP A 17 -0.37 -18.30 4.62
CA ASP A 17 -1.47 -17.60 5.30
C ASP A 17 -1.49 -17.99 6.79
N ASN A 18 -0.55 -17.44 7.53
CA ASN A 18 -0.39 -17.56 8.95
C ASN A 18 -0.04 -16.19 9.52
N LYS A 19 -0.87 -15.70 10.44
CA LYS A 19 -0.78 -14.34 10.96
C LYS A 19 0.54 -14.06 11.65
N GLU A 20 1.01 -14.97 12.49
CA GLU A 20 2.24 -14.84 13.26
C GLU A 20 3.47 -14.81 12.32
N MET A 21 3.45 -15.62 11.25
CA MET A 21 4.52 -15.64 10.27
C MET A 21 4.57 -14.36 9.44
N ILE A 22 3.40 -13.81 9.08
CA ILE A 22 3.31 -12.52 8.36
C ILE A 22 3.84 -11.40 9.26
N GLU A 23 3.40 -11.35 10.51
CA GLU A 23 3.86 -10.39 11.51
C GLU A 23 5.38 -10.45 11.70
N GLN A 24 5.93 -11.65 11.88
CA GLN A 24 7.37 -11.83 12.05
C GLN A 24 8.15 -11.38 10.82
N ALA A 25 7.70 -11.73 9.62
CA ALA A 25 8.35 -11.32 8.37
C ALA A 25 8.40 -9.78 8.20
N ILE A 26 7.33 -9.08 8.60
CA ILE A 26 7.30 -7.61 8.58
C ILE A 26 8.35 -7.06 9.56
N LYS A 27 8.37 -7.56 10.80
CA LYS A 27 9.33 -7.13 11.82
C LYS A 27 10.77 -7.40 11.39
N ASP A 28 11.04 -8.57 10.82
CA ASP A 28 12.37 -8.94 10.33
C ASP A 28 12.90 -7.97 9.26
N TRP A 29 12.04 -7.50 8.34
CA TRP A 29 12.44 -6.51 7.35
C TRP A 29 12.67 -5.14 7.97
N LEU A 30 11.83 -4.72 8.91
CA LEU A 30 12.02 -3.47 9.65
C LEU A 30 13.34 -3.51 10.45
N ASP A 31 13.63 -4.62 11.12
CA ASP A 31 14.87 -4.80 11.90
C ASP A 31 16.12 -4.85 11.03
N LYS A 32 16.01 -5.34 9.79
CA LYS A 32 17.07 -5.29 8.78
C LYS A 32 17.30 -3.89 8.21
N GLY A 33 16.50 -2.91 8.60
CA GLY A 33 16.63 -1.52 8.18
C GLY A 33 15.91 -1.17 6.89
N ALA A 34 14.87 -1.92 6.50
CA ALA A 34 14.01 -1.51 5.39
C ALA A 34 13.31 -0.18 5.72
N ASP A 35 13.36 0.78 4.80
CA ASP A 35 12.70 2.08 4.94
C ASP A 35 11.17 1.97 4.87
N MET A 36 10.67 0.93 4.17
CA MET A 36 9.25 0.60 4.11
C MET A 36 9.04 -0.88 3.75
N VAL A 37 7.87 -1.40 4.11
CA VAL A 37 7.48 -2.78 3.84
C VAL A 37 6.18 -2.81 3.04
N PHE A 38 6.14 -3.66 2.01
CA PHE A 38 4.95 -3.90 1.21
C PHE A 38 4.47 -5.33 1.42
N CYS A 39 3.22 -5.48 1.82
CA CYS A 39 2.55 -6.77 1.94
C CYS A 39 1.61 -6.96 0.76
N THR A 40 1.65 -8.12 0.11
CA THR A 40 0.77 -8.51 -0.99
C THR A 40 0.15 -9.87 -0.71
N GLY A 41 -1.11 -10.08 -1.11
CA GLY A 41 -1.86 -11.27 -0.75
C GLY A 41 -2.59 -11.10 0.59
N GLY A 42 -3.72 -11.79 0.77
CA GLY A 42 -4.54 -11.69 1.96
C GLY A 42 -5.05 -10.27 2.24
N MET A 43 -5.36 -9.49 1.19
CA MET A 43 -5.71 -8.06 1.25
C MET A 43 -7.07 -7.77 0.59
N SER A 44 -7.97 -8.72 0.61
CA SER A 44 -9.33 -8.59 0.06
C SER A 44 -10.35 -8.36 1.18
N VAL A 45 -11.62 -8.45 0.85
CA VAL A 45 -12.74 -8.37 1.81
C VAL A 45 -13.06 -9.72 2.47
N ASP A 46 -12.28 -10.75 2.18
CA ASP A 46 -12.51 -12.07 2.73
C ASP A 46 -12.18 -12.07 4.24
N PRO A 47 -13.06 -12.60 5.10
CA PRO A 47 -12.79 -12.73 6.54
C PRO A 47 -11.53 -13.54 6.86
N ASP A 48 -11.10 -14.42 5.95
CA ASP A 48 -9.92 -15.26 6.10
C ASP A 48 -8.62 -14.54 5.71
N ASP A 49 -8.70 -13.31 5.21
CA ASP A 49 -7.53 -12.49 4.88
C ASP A 49 -6.82 -11.97 6.14
N LEU A 50 -5.65 -12.53 6.42
CA LEU A 50 -4.92 -12.31 7.67
C LEU A 50 -3.95 -11.12 7.62
N THR A 51 -3.58 -10.65 6.44
CA THR A 51 -2.54 -9.61 6.28
C THR A 51 -2.88 -8.30 6.99
N PRO A 52 -4.12 -7.74 6.93
CA PRO A 52 -4.43 -6.51 7.66
C PRO A 52 -4.33 -6.65 9.18
N SER A 53 -4.75 -7.81 9.70
CA SER A 53 -4.64 -8.10 11.14
C SER A 53 -3.19 -8.30 11.58
N ALA A 54 -2.37 -8.97 10.77
CA ALA A 54 -0.95 -9.14 11.02
C ALA A 54 -0.22 -7.79 11.04
N ILE A 55 -0.48 -6.91 10.07
CA ILE A 55 0.10 -5.55 10.04
C ILE A 55 -0.25 -4.80 11.33
N ARG A 56 -1.51 -4.85 11.78
CA ARG A 56 -1.94 -4.20 13.04
C ARG A 56 -1.17 -4.75 14.23
N ASP A 57 -1.02 -6.05 14.32
CA ASP A 57 -0.41 -6.72 15.48
C ASP A 57 1.12 -6.54 15.53
N THR A 58 1.77 -6.06 14.45
CA THR A 58 3.17 -5.58 14.53
C THR A 58 3.33 -4.34 15.40
N GLY A 59 2.24 -3.67 15.79
CA GLY A 59 2.25 -2.39 16.47
C GLY A 59 2.12 -1.19 15.54
N CYS A 60 1.82 -1.42 14.26
CA CYS A 60 1.57 -0.34 13.30
C CYS A 60 0.27 0.43 13.61
N GLU A 61 0.33 1.75 13.53
CA GLU A 61 -0.84 2.63 13.49
C GLU A 61 -1.48 2.54 12.10
N ILE A 62 -2.66 1.94 12.00
CA ILE A 62 -3.42 1.87 10.76
C ILE A 62 -4.03 3.24 10.46
N ILE A 63 -3.62 3.87 9.38
CA ILE A 63 -4.18 5.14 8.89
C ILE A 63 -5.47 4.87 8.11
N THR A 64 -5.42 3.89 7.21
CA THR A 64 -6.60 3.46 6.47
C THR A 64 -6.50 1.98 6.11
N TYR A 65 -7.64 1.32 6.09
CA TYR A 65 -7.86 0.06 5.38
C TYR A 65 -9.11 0.24 4.55
N GLY A 66 -8.90 0.42 3.26
CA GLY A 66 -9.88 0.86 2.30
C GLY A 66 -9.67 2.30 1.85
N THR A 67 -9.96 2.58 0.58
CA THR A 67 -9.82 3.90 -0.03
C THR A 67 -10.97 4.17 -1.00
N PRO A 68 -11.35 5.43 -1.22
CA PRO A 68 -12.35 5.80 -2.22
C PRO A 68 -11.75 5.86 -3.63
N VAL A 69 -10.79 4.97 -3.94
CA VAL A 69 -10.03 4.96 -5.20
C VAL A 69 -10.16 3.61 -5.89
N LEU A 70 -10.48 3.63 -7.18
CA LEU A 70 -10.53 2.47 -8.05
C LEU A 70 -9.66 2.67 -9.31
N PRO A 71 -8.69 1.76 -9.57
CA PRO A 71 -8.33 0.57 -8.80
C PRO A 71 -7.60 0.89 -7.49
N GLY A 72 -7.82 0.06 -6.45
CA GLY A 72 -7.09 0.17 -5.20
C GLY A 72 -7.95 0.24 -3.93
N ALA A 73 -9.26 -0.07 -4.02
CA ALA A 73 -10.21 0.09 -2.91
C ALA A 73 -9.74 -0.56 -1.59
N MET A 74 -9.09 -1.72 -1.63
CA MET A 74 -8.63 -2.44 -0.43
C MET A 74 -7.17 -2.13 -0.04
N PHE A 75 -6.65 -0.98 -0.44
CA PHE A 75 -5.33 -0.53 -0.01
C PHE A 75 -5.30 -0.24 1.49
N LEU A 76 -4.21 -0.65 2.14
CA LEU A 76 -3.94 -0.36 3.54
C LEU A 76 -2.68 0.50 3.65
N LEU A 77 -2.76 1.56 4.40
CA LEU A 77 -1.62 2.38 4.82
C LEU A 77 -1.51 2.34 6.34
N SER A 78 -0.33 2.07 6.81
CA SER A 78 0.01 2.15 8.23
C SER A 78 1.42 2.69 8.43
N TYR A 79 1.70 3.12 9.65
CA TYR A 79 3.05 3.52 10.07
C TYR A 79 3.47 2.71 11.29
N TYR A 80 4.70 2.17 11.23
CA TYR A 80 5.31 1.53 12.37
C TYR A 80 5.64 2.56 13.46
N THR A 81 5.99 2.11 14.65
CA THR A 81 6.23 2.96 15.83
C THR A 81 7.30 4.03 15.62
N ASP A 82 8.24 3.80 14.71
CA ASP A 82 9.31 4.73 14.33
C ASP A 82 8.95 5.62 13.11
N GLY A 83 7.74 5.50 12.60
CA GLY A 83 7.22 6.29 11.48
C GLY A 83 7.45 5.67 10.10
N ARG A 84 8.10 4.51 9.99
CA ARG A 84 8.27 3.83 8.70
C ARG A 84 6.95 3.26 8.19
N PRO A 85 6.64 3.44 6.88
CA PRO A 85 5.38 2.95 6.33
C PRO A 85 5.39 1.43 6.13
N VAL A 86 4.28 0.81 6.49
CA VAL A 86 3.95 -0.58 6.15
C VAL A 86 2.63 -0.56 5.37
N LEU A 87 2.66 -1.03 4.14
CA LEU A 87 1.56 -0.94 3.20
C LEU A 87 1.01 -2.32 2.84
N GLY A 88 -0.31 -2.46 2.85
CA GLY A 88 -1.00 -3.61 2.30
C GLY A 88 -1.51 -3.29 0.89
N LEU A 89 -1.05 -4.03 -0.11
CA LEU A 89 -1.34 -3.78 -1.51
C LEU A 89 -2.41 -4.74 -2.02
N PRO A 90 -3.55 -4.24 -2.52
CA PRO A 90 -4.59 -5.09 -3.11
C PRO A 90 -4.12 -5.72 -4.42
N GLY A 91 -4.72 -6.88 -4.77
CA GLY A 91 -4.32 -7.66 -5.96
C GLY A 91 -4.35 -6.89 -7.29
N CYS A 92 -5.13 -5.81 -7.39
CA CYS A 92 -5.18 -4.98 -8.60
C CYS A 92 -3.84 -4.33 -8.96
N VAL A 93 -2.90 -4.16 -8.02
CA VAL A 93 -1.56 -3.63 -8.31
C VAL A 93 -0.77 -4.51 -9.29
N MET A 94 -1.13 -5.78 -9.42
CA MET A 94 -0.52 -6.73 -10.33
C MET A 94 -0.99 -6.58 -11.79
N HIS A 95 -2.15 -5.97 -12.02
CA HIS A 95 -2.81 -5.94 -13.32
C HIS A 95 -3.08 -4.53 -13.83
N SER A 96 -3.34 -3.59 -12.94
CA SER A 96 -3.68 -2.22 -13.32
C SER A 96 -2.44 -1.39 -13.59
N LYS A 97 -2.49 -0.57 -14.65
CA LYS A 97 -1.41 0.36 -15.01
C LYS A 97 -1.17 1.39 -13.91
N VAL A 98 -2.26 1.91 -13.36
CA VAL A 98 -2.29 2.93 -12.29
C VAL A 98 -3.31 2.53 -11.24
N THR A 99 -2.98 2.72 -9.98
CA THR A 99 -3.81 2.41 -8.81
C THR A 99 -3.65 3.49 -7.75
N VAL A 100 -4.34 3.39 -6.62
CA VAL A 100 -4.13 4.24 -5.45
C VAL A 100 -2.65 4.29 -5.02
N PHE A 101 -1.90 3.21 -5.21
CA PHE A 101 -0.47 3.17 -4.91
C PHE A 101 0.30 4.28 -5.66
N ASP A 102 -0.02 4.51 -6.93
CA ASP A 102 0.64 5.52 -7.76
C ASP A 102 0.31 6.96 -7.31
N LEU A 103 -0.80 7.17 -6.59
CA LEU A 103 -1.16 8.46 -6.01
C LEU A 103 -0.44 8.72 -4.68
N ILE A 104 -0.23 7.67 -3.87
CA ILE A 104 0.26 7.78 -2.49
C ILE A 104 1.79 7.63 -2.43
N PHE A 105 2.34 6.67 -3.15
CA PHE A 105 3.75 6.31 -3.04
C PHE A 105 4.71 7.48 -3.32
N PRO A 106 4.52 8.32 -4.36
CA PRO A 106 5.39 9.47 -4.59
C PRO A 106 5.37 10.49 -3.43
N ARG A 107 4.23 10.66 -2.76
CA ARG A 107 4.08 11.56 -1.62
C ARG A 107 4.86 11.04 -0.41
N ILE A 108 4.77 9.72 -0.15
CA ILE A 108 5.56 9.06 0.90
C ILE A 108 7.05 9.21 0.64
N LEU A 109 7.50 9.01 -0.60
CA LEU A 109 8.90 9.19 -1.00
C LEU A 109 9.39 10.63 -0.83
N ALA A 110 8.50 11.60 -0.99
CA ALA A 110 8.78 13.02 -0.72
C ALA A 110 8.83 13.35 0.80
N GLY A 111 8.68 12.35 1.67
CA GLY A 111 8.69 12.53 3.13
C GLY A 111 7.37 13.00 3.73
N GLU A 112 6.28 12.94 2.96
CA GLU A 112 4.96 13.35 3.45
C GLU A 112 4.33 12.24 4.31
N LYS A 113 3.87 12.59 5.49
CA LYS A 113 3.05 11.69 6.32
C LYS A 113 1.60 11.78 5.89
N ILE A 114 1.15 10.80 5.13
CA ILE A 114 -0.23 10.72 4.61
C ILE A 114 -1.20 10.46 5.75
N THR A 115 -2.30 11.19 5.78
CA THR A 115 -3.36 11.09 6.77
C THR A 115 -4.64 10.49 6.18
N MET A 116 -5.60 10.13 7.04
CA MET A 116 -6.94 9.71 6.61
C MET A 116 -7.64 10.80 5.78
N ALA A 117 -7.44 12.08 6.08
CA ALA A 117 -8.02 13.19 5.33
C ALA A 117 -7.45 13.26 3.90
N ASP A 118 -6.16 13.01 3.73
CA ASP A 118 -5.53 12.93 2.41
C ASP A 118 -6.12 11.81 1.57
N ILE A 119 -6.31 10.63 2.18
CA ILE A 119 -6.93 9.48 1.52
C ILE A 119 -8.37 9.79 1.12
N ALA A 120 -9.15 10.39 2.02
CA ALA A 120 -10.55 10.75 1.75
C ALA A 120 -10.69 11.77 0.61
N ALA A 121 -9.74 12.71 0.49
CA ALA A 121 -9.74 13.71 -0.57
C ALA A 121 -9.65 13.12 -1.97
N PHE A 122 -9.03 11.95 -2.14
CA PHE A 122 -8.99 11.25 -3.44
C PHE A 122 -10.37 10.78 -3.94
N GLY A 123 -11.41 10.77 -3.10
CA GLY A 123 -12.77 10.42 -3.51
C GLY A 123 -13.29 11.29 -4.66
N HIS A 124 -12.76 12.49 -4.80
CA HIS A 124 -13.12 13.44 -5.86
C HIS A 124 -12.27 13.23 -7.13
N GLY A 125 -12.14 12.17 -7.70
CA GLY A 125 -11.31 11.82 -8.88
C GLY A 125 -10.68 10.43 -8.71
N GLY A 126 -11.18 9.67 -7.74
CA GLY A 126 -10.64 8.36 -7.40
C GLY A 126 -10.98 7.25 -8.38
N LEU A 127 -11.76 7.50 -9.43
CA LEU A 127 -12.10 6.49 -10.43
C LEU A 127 -11.20 6.62 -11.66
N CYS A 128 -10.37 5.61 -11.91
CA CYS A 128 -9.64 5.48 -13.16
C CYS A 128 -10.57 4.98 -14.28
N SER A 129 -10.63 5.69 -15.40
CA SER A 129 -11.45 5.32 -16.56
C SER A 129 -10.91 4.14 -17.36
N ASN A 130 -9.76 3.59 -16.98
CA ASN A 130 -9.11 2.45 -17.63
C ASN A 130 -8.98 2.64 -19.16
N CYS A 131 -8.46 3.79 -19.59
CA CYS A 131 -8.31 4.14 -20.98
C CYS A 131 -7.42 3.11 -21.74
N ALA A 132 -7.69 2.89 -23.02
CA ALA A 132 -6.89 2.00 -23.88
C ALA A 132 -5.40 2.40 -23.85
N GLU A 133 -5.13 3.70 -23.91
CA GLU A 133 -3.82 4.30 -23.66
C GLU A 133 -3.85 5.05 -22.33
N CYS A 134 -2.90 4.75 -21.45
CA CYS A 134 -2.82 5.39 -20.14
C CYS A 134 -2.18 6.78 -20.26
N HIS A 135 -2.91 7.81 -19.85
CA HIS A 135 -2.44 9.19 -19.85
C HIS A 135 -1.97 9.70 -18.48
N TYR A 136 -1.95 8.85 -17.47
CA TYR A 136 -1.49 9.24 -16.13
C TYR A 136 -0.02 9.75 -16.19
N PRO A 137 0.30 10.87 -15.52
CA PRO A 137 -0.52 11.68 -14.61
C PRO A 137 -1.37 12.79 -15.28
N ASN A 138 -1.42 12.86 -16.60
CA ASN A 138 -2.13 13.89 -17.36
C ASN A 138 -3.61 13.51 -17.61
N CYS A 139 -4.32 13.14 -16.56
CA CYS A 139 -5.75 12.77 -16.60
C CYS A 139 -6.43 13.20 -15.29
N HIS A 140 -7.74 12.91 -15.15
CA HIS A 140 -8.52 13.28 -13.97
C HIS A 140 -8.24 12.40 -12.73
N PHE A 141 -7.60 11.24 -12.91
CA PHE A 141 -7.39 10.30 -11.82
C PHE A 141 -6.51 10.89 -10.72
N GLY A 142 -7.04 10.93 -9.50
CA GLY A 142 -6.37 11.46 -8.32
C GLY A 142 -6.34 13.00 -8.23
N LYS A 143 -7.25 13.69 -8.96
CA LYS A 143 -7.31 15.16 -8.96
C LYS A 143 -8.66 15.67 -8.52
#